data_eeee06a34fb7dcf433bc8f8f0b435571
#
_entry.id   eeee06a34fb7dcf433bc8f8f0b435571
#
_cell.length_a   1.000
_cell.length_b   1.000
_cell.length_c   1.000
_cell.angle_alpha   90.00
_cell.angle_beta   90.00
_cell.angle_gamma   90.00
#
_symmetry.space_group_name_H-M   'P 1'
#
loop_
_entity.id
_entity.type
_entity.pdbx_description
1 polymer ?
#
loop_
_entity_poly.entity_id
_entity_poly.type
_entity_poly.pdbx_seq_one_letter_code
_entity_poly.pdbx_strand_id
1 'polypeptide(L)'
;EPYRRQRQMCIRDRIKAANPEAIYIPGYYEEVAKIIKQTREIGLNVPLIGCDGWDSPKLVEIAGPEALNNTYFSSAFSVQDQTESVQKFIADYKAMYQKDPDIFCMQGYNAGLVLADALKRAGDGADGTKLAAAIAATKDLPVASGKLTYDKDHNPIISAIIIEMKDGVQSFKEKISL
;
A
#
# COMPACT_ATOMS: atom_id res chain seq x y z
N GLU A 1 13.42 11.09 27.04
CA GLU A 1 14.16 10.78 25.80
C GLU A 1 15.28 9.72 25.96
N PRO A 2 16.13 9.72 26.99
CA PRO A 2 17.15 8.67 27.13
C PRO A 2 16.56 7.28 27.25
N TYR A 3 15.45 7.14 27.96
CA TYR A 3 14.77 5.86 28.18
C TYR A 3 14.16 5.27 26.87
N ARG A 4 13.66 6.13 25.99
CA ARG A 4 13.13 5.74 24.69
C ARG A 4 14.23 5.27 23.74
N ARG A 5 15.37 5.96 23.70
CA ARG A 5 16.55 5.55 22.92
C ARG A 5 17.12 4.21 23.40
N GLN A 6 17.23 4.03 24.69
CA GLN A 6 17.72 2.78 25.27
C GLN A 6 16.80 1.59 24.96
N ARG A 7 15.48 1.80 25.00
CA ARG A 7 14.49 0.79 24.64
C ARG A 7 14.54 0.40 23.14
N GLN A 8 14.76 1.37 22.26
CA GLN A 8 14.91 1.11 20.82
C GLN A 8 16.20 0.36 20.49
N MET A 9 17.31 0.66 21.18
CA MET A 9 18.56 -0.11 21.06
C MET A 9 18.35 -1.56 21.49
N CYS A 10 17.70 -1.81 22.61
CA CYS A 10 17.41 -3.17 23.06
C CYS A 10 16.56 -3.99 22.07
N ILE A 11 15.59 -3.38 21.39
CA ILE A 11 14.78 -4.06 20.37
C ILE A 11 15.64 -4.45 19.18
N ARG A 12 16.46 -3.55 18.66
CA ARG A 12 17.34 -3.79 17.52
C ARG A 12 18.38 -4.87 17.79
N ASP A 13 19.00 -4.82 18.96
CA ASP A 13 19.97 -5.84 19.39
C ASP A 13 19.33 -7.24 19.52
N ARG A 14 18.10 -7.30 20.01
CA ARG A 14 17.34 -8.56 20.09
C ARG A 14 17.00 -9.10 18.71
N ILE A 15 16.57 -8.25 17.76
CA ILE A 15 16.30 -8.68 16.39
C ILE A 15 17.60 -9.19 15.74
N LYS A 16 18.70 -8.47 15.91
CA LYS A 16 19.99 -8.90 15.39
C LYS A 16 20.46 -10.22 16.00
N ALA A 17 20.30 -10.39 17.30
CA ALA A 17 20.66 -11.62 18.01
C ALA A 17 19.79 -12.82 17.59
N ALA A 18 18.56 -12.59 17.16
CA ALA A 18 17.66 -13.62 16.63
C ALA A 18 18.08 -14.16 15.26
N ASN A 19 19.01 -13.47 14.57
CA ASN A 19 19.52 -13.83 13.25
C ASN A 19 18.40 -14.20 12.24
N PRO A 20 17.42 -13.32 11.99
CA PRO A 20 16.27 -13.65 11.14
C PRO A 20 16.68 -13.83 9.68
N GLU A 21 15.98 -14.68 8.96
CA GLU A 21 16.13 -14.81 7.49
C GLU A 21 15.40 -13.72 6.71
N ALA A 22 14.35 -13.13 7.30
CA ALA A 22 13.60 -11.99 6.79
C ALA A 22 12.93 -11.22 7.94
N ILE A 23 12.56 -9.96 7.72
CA ILE A 23 11.84 -9.16 8.71
C ILE A 23 10.57 -8.59 8.06
N TYR A 24 9.40 -8.91 8.63
CA TYR A 24 8.15 -8.29 8.25
C TYR A 24 7.89 -7.06 9.11
N ILE A 25 7.63 -5.91 8.48
CA ILE A 25 7.46 -4.62 9.15
C ILE A 25 6.11 -4.03 8.74
N PRO A 26 5.03 -4.29 9.49
CA PRO A 26 3.75 -3.63 9.26
C PRO A 26 3.85 -2.15 9.70
N GLY A 27 3.30 -1.25 8.89
CA GLY A 27 3.28 0.18 9.21
C GLY A 27 3.28 1.07 7.98
N TYR A 28 3.32 2.38 8.23
CA TYR A 28 3.32 3.38 7.18
C TYR A 28 4.72 3.90 6.88
N TYR A 29 4.88 4.49 5.71
CA TYR A 29 6.17 4.90 5.13
C TYR A 29 7.05 5.75 6.07
N GLU A 30 6.48 6.62 6.90
CA GLU A 30 7.28 7.53 7.76
C GLU A 30 8.08 6.79 8.84
N GLU A 31 7.43 5.87 9.55
CA GLU A 31 8.06 5.06 10.60
C GLU A 31 8.90 3.95 9.99
N VAL A 32 8.36 3.30 8.97
CA VAL A 32 9.01 2.18 8.29
C VAL A 32 10.32 2.61 7.65
N ALA A 33 10.37 3.76 6.99
CA ALA A 33 11.61 4.30 6.41
C ALA A 33 12.74 4.43 7.44
N LYS A 34 12.39 4.92 8.65
CA LYS A 34 13.33 5.04 9.77
C LYS A 34 13.78 3.66 10.26
N ILE A 35 12.86 2.70 10.35
CA ILE A 35 13.16 1.33 10.76
C ILE A 35 14.08 0.65 9.73
N ILE A 36 13.78 0.77 8.44
CA ILE A 36 14.61 0.23 7.36
C ILE A 36 16.03 0.77 7.44
N LYS A 37 16.18 2.10 7.49
CA LYS A 37 17.47 2.76 7.61
C LYS A 37 18.26 2.24 8.81
N GLN A 38 17.63 2.21 9.98
CA GLN A 38 18.26 1.72 11.22
C GLN A 38 18.60 0.22 11.16
N THR A 39 17.82 -0.58 10.45
CA THR A 39 18.09 -2.02 10.24
C THR A 39 19.37 -2.20 9.43
N ARG A 40 19.54 -1.41 8.37
CA ARG A 40 20.79 -1.43 7.56
C ARG A 40 21.99 -0.90 8.33
N GLU A 41 21.82 0.15 9.12
CA GLU A 41 22.89 0.74 9.96
C GLU A 41 23.49 -0.26 10.98
N ILE A 42 22.69 -1.20 11.49
CA ILE A 42 23.19 -2.27 12.38
C ILE A 42 23.72 -3.50 11.63
N GLY A 43 23.79 -3.43 10.29
CA GLY A 43 24.36 -4.48 9.43
C GLY A 43 23.43 -5.64 9.12
N LEU A 44 22.12 -5.50 9.31
CA LEU A 44 21.13 -6.49 8.91
C LEU A 44 20.71 -6.27 7.45
N ASN A 45 21.22 -7.11 6.54
CA ASN A 45 20.95 -7.04 5.10
C ASN A 45 19.92 -8.07 4.61
N VAL A 46 19.18 -8.67 5.53
CA VAL A 46 18.09 -9.61 5.19
C VAL A 46 16.95 -8.91 4.43
N PRO A 47 16.12 -9.66 3.69
CA PRO A 47 14.93 -9.12 3.08
C PRO A 47 14.01 -8.45 4.10
N LEU A 48 13.56 -7.24 3.79
CA LEU A 48 12.55 -6.53 4.56
C LEU A 48 11.25 -6.55 3.77
N ILE A 49 10.18 -6.96 4.42
CA ILE A 49 8.88 -7.20 3.79
C ILE A 49 7.83 -6.33 4.47
N GLY A 50 6.97 -5.70 3.69
CA GLY A 50 5.93 -4.84 4.20
C GLY A 50 4.61 -4.90 3.45
N CYS A 51 3.77 -3.93 3.71
CA CYS A 51 2.44 -3.80 3.15
C CYS A 51 2.27 -2.47 2.40
N ASP A 52 1.08 -2.24 1.87
CA ASP A 52 0.69 -1.08 1.07
C ASP A 52 0.96 0.28 1.73
N GLY A 53 1.01 0.34 3.05
CA GLY A 53 1.40 1.54 3.78
C GLY A 53 2.81 2.07 3.48
N TRP A 54 3.66 1.28 2.80
CA TRP A 54 4.99 1.71 2.37
C TRP A 54 4.98 2.50 1.06
N ASP A 55 3.91 2.41 0.28
CA ASP A 55 3.83 2.95 -1.07
C ASP A 55 3.69 4.47 -1.06
N SER A 56 4.82 5.15 -0.89
CA SER A 56 4.92 6.61 -0.94
C SER A 56 6.30 7.03 -1.43
N PRO A 57 6.41 8.09 -2.26
CA PRO A 57 7.70 8.70 -2.62
C PRO A 57 8.53 9.10 -1.41
N LYS A 58 7.89 9.46 -0.30
CA LYS A 58 8.55 9.83 0.96
C LYS A 58 9.33 8.68 1.60
N LEU A 59 8.99 7.42 1.29
CA LEU A 59 9.78 6.27 1.75
C LEU A 59 11.24 6.41 1.31
N VAL A 60 11.45 6.76 0.03
CA VAL A 60 12.80 6.95 -0.55
C VAL A 60 13.48 8.19 0.03
N GLU A 61 12.75 9.30 0.17
CA GLU A 61 13.28 10.55 0.72
C GLU A 61 13.81 10.37 2.15
N ILE A 62 13.14 9.59 2.99
CA ILE A 62 13.49 9.39 4.40
C ILE A 62 14.54 8.29 4.60
N ALA A 63 14.36 7.14 3.96
CA ALA A 63 15.26 5.98 4.13
C ALA A 63 16.58 6.14 3.36
N GLY A 64 16.52 6.79 2.21
CA GLY A 64 17.57 6.80 1.20
C GLY A 64 17.50 5.59 0.26
N PRO A 65 17.95 5.73 -1.00
CA PRO A 65 17.81 4.69 -2.02
C PRO A 65 18.53 3.40 -1.67
N GLU A 66 19.73 3.47 -1.11
CA GLU A 66 20.56 2.31 -0.79
C GLU A 66 19.94 1.43 0.31
N ALA A 67 19.36 2.04 1.34
CA ALA A 67 18.75 1.30 2.46
C ALA A 67 17.53 0.49 2.01
N LEU A 68 16.89 0.90 0.93
CA LEU A 68 15.72 0.25 0.37
C LEU A 68 16.03 -0.96 -0.52
N ASN A 69 17.29 -1.22 -0.86
CA ASN A 69 17.64 -2.43 -1.58
C ASN A 69 17.28 -3.69 -0.77
N ASN A 70 16.81 -4.74 -1.46
CA ASN A 70 16.31 -5.96 -0.82
C ASN A 70 15.11 -5.70 0.10
N THR A 71 14.20 -4.82 -0.33
CA THR A 71 12.92 -4.59 0.34
C THR A 71 11.75 -4.85 -0.62
N TYR A 72 10.68 -5.42 -0.07
CA TYR A 72 9.50 -5.84 -0.81
C TYR A 72 8.25 -5.43 -0.06
N PHE A 73 7.21 -5.03 -0.77
CA PHE A 73 5.92 -4.80 -0.13
C PHE A 73 4.76 -5.17 -1.04
N SER A 74 3.64 -5.56 -0.44
CA SER A 74 2.40 -5.79 -1.16
C SER A 74 1.70 -4.46 -1.41
N SER A 75 1.15 -4.30 -2.61
CA SER A 75 0.34 -3.14 -3.01
C SER A 75 -0.84 -3.61 -3.84
N ALA A 76 -1.86 -2.77 -3.98
CA ALA A 76 -2.95 -2.97 -4.93
C ALA A 76 -2.77 -2.11 -6.19
N PHE A 77 -1.67 -1.37 -6.30
CA PHE A 77 -1.40 -0.41 -7.35
C PHE A 77 0.07 -0.41 -7.77
N SER A 78 0.31 -0.25 -9.06
CA SER A 78 1.63 0.09 -9.63
C SER A 78 1.42 0.96 -10.87
N VAL A 79 2.22 1.99 -11.02
CA VAL A 79 2.24 2.80 -12.25
C VAL A 79 2.71 1.99 -13.47
N GLN A 80 3.32 0.83 -13.25
CA GLN A 80 3.78 -0.09 -14.28
C GLN A 80 2.70 -1.13 -14.67
N ASP A 81 1.57 -1.21 -13.97
CA ASP A 81 0.47 -2.10 -14.34
C ASP A 81 -0.17 -1.64 -15.65
N GLN A 82 -0.12 -2.49 -16.69
CA GLN A 82 -0.59 -2.19 -18.04
C GLN A 82 -2.10 -2.43 -18.22
N THR A 83 -2.83 -2.73 -17.14
CA THR A 83 -4.29 -2.86 -17.19
C THR A 83 -4.92 -1.54 -17.65
N GLU A 84 -5.84 -1.59 -18.61
CA GLU A 84 -6.44 -0.41 -19.24
C GLU A 84 -7.07 0.57 -18.22
N SER A 85 -7.79 0.04 -17.23
CA SER A 85 -8.41 0.86 -16.17
C SER A 85 -7.38 1.60 -15.32
N VAL A 86 -6.24 0.95 -15.02
CA VAL A 86 -5.12 1.55 -14.26
C VAL A 86 -4.47 2.65 -15.08
N GLN A 87 -4.14 2.39 -16.35
CA GLN A 87 -3.51 3.37 -17.24
C GLN A 87 -4.41 4.57 -17.48
N LYS A 88 -5.73 4.35 -17.63
CA LYS A 88 -6.69 5.45 -17.73
C LYS A 88 -6.71 6.31 -16.47
N PHE A 89 -6.75 5.70 -15.28
CA PHE A 89 -6.70 6.44 -14.01
C PHE A 89 -5.42 7.28 -13.90
N ILE A 90 -4.25 6.71 -14.25
CA ILE A 90 -2.97 7.41 -14.22
C ILE A 90 -3.00 8.62 -15.16
N ALA A 91 -3.49 8.45 -16.39
CA ALA A 91 -3.58 9.53 -17.38
C ALA A 91 -4.49 10.66 -16.90
N ASP A 92 -5.69 10.34 -16.40
CA ASP A 92 -6.66 11.30 -15.90
C ASP A 92 -6.11 12.05 -14.68
N TYR A 93 -5.45 11.35 -13.76
CA TYR A 93 -4.82 11.94 -12.58
C TYR A 93 -3.68 12.90 -12.95
N LYS A 94 -2.79 12.49 -13.86
CA LYS A 94 -1.71 13.34 -14.37
C LYS A 94 -2.23 14.60 -15.07
N ALA A 95 -3.29 14.46 -15.87
CA ALA A 95 -3.91 15.60 -16.53
C ALA A 95 -4.45 16.64 -15.54
N MET A 96 -5.01 16.16 -14.41
CA MET A 96 -5.63 17.03 -13.40
C MET A 96 -4.62 17.63 -12.42
N TYR A 97 -3.64 16.84 -11.96
CA TYR A 97 -2.76 17.20 -10.84
C TYR A 97 -1.30 17.41 -11.22
N GLN A 98 -0.91 17.17 -12.48
CA GLN A 98 0.46 17.32 -13.03
C GLN A 98 1.52 16.52 -12.25
N LYS A 99 1.12 15.38 -11.68
CA LYS A 99 2.01 14.45 -10.94
C LYS A 99 1.52 13.02 -11.06
N ASP A 100 2.39 12.06 -10.76
CA ASP A 100 2.04 10.65 -10.69
C ASP A 100 1.16 10.36 -9.47
N PRO A 101 0.13 9.50 -9.60
CA PRO A 101 -0.62 9.00 -8.45
C PRO A 101 0.20 7.95 -7.69
N ASP A 102 -0.07 7.84 -6.38
CA ASP A 102 0.32 6.72 -5.54
C ASP A 102 -0.89 5.82 -5.20
N ILE A 103 -0.67 4.78 -4.39
CA ILE A 103 -1.75 3.88 -3.98
C ILE A 103 -2.87 4.61 -3.24
N PHE A 104 -2.53 5.60 -2.41
CA PHE A 104 -3.54 6.32 -1.62
C PHE A 104 -4.47 7.14 -2.50
N CYS A 105 -3.93 7.72 -3.58
CA CYS A 105 -4.71 8.41 -4.60
C CYS A 105 -5.71 7.46 -5.27
N MET A 106 -5.26 6.27 -5.66
CA MET A 106 -6.13 5.26 -6.28
C MET A 106 -7.18 4.73 -5.30
N GLN A 107 -6.81 4.42 -4.07
CA GLN A 107 -7.75 3.95 -3.05
C GLN A 107 -8.83 4.99 -2.75
N GLY A 108 -8.45 6.28 -2.63
CA GLY A 108 -9.39 7.38 -2.46
C GLY A 108 -10.37 7.51 -3.64
N TYR A 109 -9.87 7.39 -4.86
CA TYR A 109 -10.70 7.39 -6.07
C TYR A 109 -11.67 6.20 -6.10
N ASN A 110 -11.19 4.98 -5.83
CA ASN A 110 -12.03 3.79 -5.77
C ASN A 110 -13.10 3.90 -4.67
N ALA A 111 -12.76 4.43 -3.50
CA ALA A 111 -13.71 4.67 -2.41
C ALA A 111 -14.82 5.64 -2.83
N GLY A 112 -14.47 6.69 -3.58
CA GLY A 112 -15.43 7.61 -4.17
C GLY A 112 -16.40 6.93 -5.15
N LEU A 113 -15.89 6.03 -6.01
CA LEU A 113 -16.72 5.26 -6.94
C LEU A 113 -17.68 4.31 -6.21
N VAL A 114 -17.18 3.60 -5.18
CA VAL A 114 -18.00 2.71 -4.34
C VAL A 114 -19.12 3.49 -3.67
N LEU A 115 -18.79 4.64 -3.07
CA LEU A 115 -19.78 5.47 -2.39
C LEU A 115 -20.84 6.00 -3.37
N ALA A 116 -20.43 6.48 -4.54
CA ALA A 116 -21.34 7.01 -5.55
C ALA A 116 -22.29 5.92 -6.08
N ASP A 117 -21.79 4.71 -6.33
CA ASP A 117 -22.60 3.58 -6.75
C ASP A 117 -23.56 3.13 -5.65
N ALA A 118 -23.09 3.01 -4.41
CA ALA A 118 -23.90 2.63 -3.27
C ALA A 118 -25.03 3.64 -2.99
N LEU A 119 -24.76 4.95 -3.07
CA LEU A 119 -25.78 5.99 -2.95
C LEU A 119 -26.87 5.87 -4.03
N LYS A 120 -26.49 5.61 -5.29
CA LYS A 120 -27.46 5.37 -6.37
C LYS A 120 -28.34 4.15 -6.09
N ARG A 121 -27.76 3.06 -5.59
CA ARG A 121 -28.50 1.82 -5.28
C ARG A 121 -29.36 1.95 -4.01
N ALA A 122 -28.90 2.68 -3.01
CA ALA A 122 -29.63 2.92 -1.77
C ALA A 122 -30.86 3.85 -1.97
N GLY A 123 -30.79 4.73 -2.96
CA GLY A 123 -31.87 5.67 -3.31
C GLY A 123 -31.92 6.91 -2.43
N ASP A 124 -32.79 7.86 -2.82
CA ASP A 124 -32.98 9.11 -2.12
C ASP A 124 -33.51 8.88 -0.69
N GLY A 125 -32.95 9.60 0.29
CA GLY A 125 -33.35 9.50 1.69
C GLY A 125 -32.84 8.22 2.39
N ALA A 126 -31.87 7.51 1.81
CA ALA A 126 -31.24 6.38 2.48
C ALA A 126 -30.52 6.85 3.76
N ASP A 127 -30.79 6.15 4.87
CA ASP A 127 -30.04 6.30 6.11
C ASP A 127 -28.69 5.54 6.05
N GLY A 128 -27.88 5.69 7.09
CA GLY A 128 -26.57 5.05 7.19
C GLY A 128 -26.64 3.53 7.13
N THR A 129 -27.71 2.91 7.62
CA THR A 129 -27.91 1.45 7.61
C THR A 129 -28.14 0.95 6.18
N LYS A 130 -29.01 1.63 5.41
CA LYS A 130 -29.27 1.31 4.01
C LYS A 130 -28.02 1.52 3.15
N LEU A 131 -27.28 2.60 3.39
CA LEU A 131 -26.05 2.88 2.69
C LEU A 131 -24.98 1.82 2.99
N ALA A 132 -24.79 1.43 4.25
CA ALA A 132 -23.86 0.37 4.61
C ALA A 132 -24.20 -0.97 3.96
N ALA A 133 -25.50 -1.33 3.93
CA ALA A 133 -25.96 -2.52 3.22
C ALA A 133 -25.70 -2.45 1.71
N ALA A 134 -25.90 -1.28 1.10
CA ALA A 134 -25.60 -1.06 -0.31
C ALA A 134 -24.10 -1.17 -0.60
N ILE A 135 -23.22 -0.63 0.26
CA ILE A 135 -21.77 -0.80 0.13
C ILE A 135 -21.39 -2.28 0.23
N ALA A 136 -21.87 -2.98 1.25
CA ALA A 136 -21.61 -4.41 1.45
C ALA A 136 -22.04 -5.28 0.28
N ALA A 137 -23.12 -4.90 -0.41
CA ALA A 137 -23.63 -5.59 -1.58
C ALA A 137 -22.92 -5.26 -2.91
N THR A 138 -21.81 -4.50 -2.87
CA THR A 138 -21.04 -4.15 -4.07
C THR A 138 -20.47 -5.41 -4.72
N LYS A 139 -20.76 -5.59 -6.01
CA LYS A 139 -20.30 -6.74 -6.80
C LYS A 139 -19.91 -6.29 -8.20
N ASP A 140 -18.75 -6.74 -8.65
CA ASP A 140 -18.17 -6.48 -9.98
C ASP A 140 -18.17 -5.00 -10.39
N LEU A 141 -18.09 -4.09 -9.41
CA LEU A 141 -18.05 -2.65 -9.66
C LEU A 141 -16.77 -2.28 -10.39
N PRO A 142 -16.84 -1.64 -11.57
CA PRO A 142 -15.66 -1.12 -12.24
C PRO A 142 -15.01 -0.02 -11.42
N VAL A 143 -13.74 -0.21 -11.06
CA VAL A 143 -12.89 0.75 -10.32
C VAL A 143 -11.53 0.87 -11.01
N ALA A 144 -10.68 1.80 -10.59
CA ALA A 144 -9.37 1.99 -11.22
C ALA A 144 -8.50 0.71 -11.19
N SER A 145 -8.55 -0.05 -10.11
CA SER A 145 -7.81 -1.32 -9.97
C SER A 145 -8.45 -2.52 -10.70
N GLY A 146 -9.52 -2.33 -11.45
CA GLY A 146 -10.24 -3.38 -12.16
C GLY A 146 -11.69 -3.52 -11.69
N LYS A 147 -12.09 -4.66 -11.20
CA LYS A 147 -13.43 -4.91 -10.64
C LYS A 147 -13.36 -5.14 -9.15
N LEU A 148 -14.23 -4.49 -8.39
CA LEU A 148 -14.34 -4.63 -6.95
C LEU A 148 -15.60 -5.40 -6.56
N THR A 149 -15.41 -6.41 -5.73
CA THR A 149 -16.46 -7.14 -5.04
C THR A 149 -16.12 -7.22 -3.57
N TYR A 150 -17.07 -7.05 -2.67
CA TYR A 150 -16.89 -7.38 -1.25
C TYR A 150 -17.37 -8.81 -0.97
N ASP A 151 -16.61 -9.53 -0.14
CA ASP A 151 -17.02 -10.81 0.39
C ASP A 151 -18.05 -10.65 1.55
N LYS A 152 -18.49 -11.78 2.11
CA LYS A 152 -19.45 -11.80 3.25
C LYS A 152 -18.90 -11.16 4.53
N ASP A 153 -17.57 -11.04 4.65
CA ASP A 153 -16.86 -10.48 5.79
C ASP A 153 -16.43 -9.02 5.52
N HIS A 154 -16.93 -8.43 4.44
CA HIS A 154 -16.68 -7.07 3.96
C HIS A 154 -15.25 -6.81 3.48
N ASN A 155 -14.50 -7.87 3.16
CA ASN A 155 -13.18 -7.71 2.56
C ASN A 155 -13.29 -7.50 1.04
N PRO A 156 -12.49 -6.61 0.44
CA PRO A 156 -12.43 -6.48 -1.00
C PRO A 156 -11.69 -7.68 -1.63
N ILE A 157 -12.30 -8.28 -2.63
CA ILE A 157 -11.66 -9.30 -3.46
C ILE A 157 -10.92 -8.55 -4.57
N ILE A 158 -9.62 -8.39 -4.42
CA ILE A 158 -8.74 -7.68 -5.35
C ILE A 158 -7.43 -8.44 -5.54
N SER A 159 -6.77 -8.25 -6.69
CA SER A 159 -5.42 -8.76 -6.90
C SER A 159 -4.41 -8.00 -6.04
N ALA A 160 -3.41 -8.71 -5.54
CA ALA A 160 -2.25 -8.11 -4.89
C ALA A 160 -1.09 -7.97 -5.88
N ILE A 161 -0.30 -6.91 -5.75
CA ILE A 161 0.91 -6.67 -6.51
C ILE A 161 2.09 -6.70 -5.52
N ILE A 162 3.16 -7.38 -5.89
CA ILE A 162 4.42 -7.32 -5.15
C ILE A 162 5.32 -6.30 -5.82
N ILE A 163 5.75 -5.34 -5.03
CA ILE A 163 6.71 -4.30 -5.42
C ILE A 163 8.06 -4.64 -4.80
N GLU A 164 9.10 -4.58 -5.60
CA GLU A 164 10.50 -4.64 -5.18
C GLU A 164 11.10 -3.24 -5.25
N MET A 165 11.83 -2.84 -4.21
CA MET A 165 12.61 -1.59 -4.25
C MET A 165 14.04 -1.89 -4.66
N LYS A 166 14.52 -1.18 -5.67
CA LYS A 166 15.88 -1.27 -6.14
C LYS A 166 16.42 0.12 -6.48
N ASP A 167 17.52 0.50 -5.83
CA ASP A 167 18.17 1.80 -6.00
C ASP A 167 17.21 3.00 -5.87
N GLY A 168 16.24 2.89 -4.95
CA GLY A 168 15.21 3.90 -4.72
C GLY A 168 14.06 3.89 -5.73
N VAL A 169 14.03 2.95 -6.66
CA VAL A 169 12.98 2.83 -7.67
C VAL A 169 12.07 1.65 -7.35
N GLN A 170 10.77 1.89 -7.42
CA GLN A 170 9.76 0.83 -7.35
C GLN A 170 9.75 0.02 -8.65
N SER A 171 9.83 -1.29 -8.53
CA SER A 171 9.74 -2.22 -9.66
C SER A 171 8.59 -3.20 -9.43
N PHE A 172 7.73 -3.33 -10.41
CA PHE A 172 6.71 -4.36 -10.44
C PHE A 172 7.38 -5.73 -10.46
N LYS A 173 7.12 -6.57 -9.47
CA LYS A 173 7.69 -7.91 -9.36
C LYS A 173 6.73 -8.98 -9.86
N GLU A 174 5.53 -8.99 -9.29
CA GLU A 174 4.53 -10.01 -9.57
C GLU A 174 3.12 -9.51 -9.24
N LYS A 175 2.10 -10.01 -9.95
CA LYS A 175 0.69 -9.82 -9.65
C LYS A 175 0.09 -11.16 -9.23
N ILE A 176 -0.46 -11.20 -8.03
CA ILE A 176 -1.16 -12.36 -7.48
C ILE A 176 -2.65 -12.12 -7.65
N SER A 177 -3.29 -12.92 -8.51
CA SER A 177 -4.75 -12.89 -8.69
C SER A 177 -5.41 -13.92 -7.79
N LEU A 178 -6.54 -13.54 -7.19
CA LEU A 178 -7.39 -14.42 -6.37
C LEU A 178 -8.39 -15.16 -7.25
#